data_965d8647109d8cef154fd9602319c623
#
_entry.id   965d8647109d8cef154fd9602319c623
#
_cell.length_a   1.000
_cell.length_b   1.000
_cell.length_c   1.000
_cell.angle_alpha   90.00
_cell.angle_beta   90.00
_cell.angle_gamma   90.00
#
_symmetry.space_group_name_H-M   'P 1'
#
loop_
_entity.id
_entity.type
_entity.pdbx_description
1 polymer ?
#
loop_
_entity_poly.entity_id
_entity_poly.type
_entity_poly.pdbx_seq_one_letter_code
_entity_poly.pdbx_strand_id
1 'polypeptide(L)'
;MKDKLSSPGVGLSGGQQQRLCIARALAVEPRILLMDEPCSALDPIATGRIEELLLEIKDQLTVVIVTHNMQQAARVSEYTAFMLMGELVEFDRTQQIFTKPADKRTEDYITGRFG
;
A
#
# COMPACT_ATOMS: atom_id res chain seq x y z
N MET A 1 8.66 8.34 -21.42
CA MET A 1 8.01 7.06 -21.02
C MET A 1 7.88 6.06 -22.16
N LYS A 2 7.59 6.53 -23.37
CA LYS A 2 7.37 5.62 -24.51
C LYS A 2 8.59 4.73 -24.77
N ASP A 3 9.80 5.32 -24.80
CA ASP A 3 11.02 4.56 -25.03
C ASP A 3 11.29 3.57 -23.90
N LYS A 4 10.96 3.95 -22.66
CA LYS A 4 11.15 3.10 -21.51
C LYS A 4 10.16 1.95 -21.47
N LEU A 5 8.96 2.12 -22.01
CA LEU A 5 7.98 1.04 -22.09
C LEU A 5 8.43 -0.06 -23.05
N SER A 6 9.22 0.27 -24.06
CA SER A 6 9.76 -0.72 -24.98
C SER A 6 11.09 -1.31 -24.52
N SER A 7 11.68 -0.79 -23.44
CA SER A 7 12.96 -1.25 -22.90
C SER A 7 12.79 -2.46 -21.99
N PRO A 8 13.83 -3.28 -21.80
CA PRO A 8 13.84 -4.28 -20.73
C PRO A 8 13.61 -3.61 -19.37
N GLY A 9 12.97 -4.31 -18.44
CA GLY A 9 12.66 -3.78 -17.12
C GLY A 9 13.86 -3.26 -16.35
N VAL A 10 15.06 -3.81 -16.63
CA VAL A 10 16.30 -3.38 -15.96
C VAL A 10 16.69 -1.94 -16.32
N GLY A 11 16.15 -1.37 -17.40
CA GLY A 11 16.43 0.01 -17.78
C GLY A 11 15.55 1.03 -17.08
N LEU A 12 14.63 0.61 -16.20
CA LEU A 12 13.70 1.49 -15.52
C LEU A 12 14.11 1.70 -14.07
N SER A 13 13.80 2.87 -13.50
CA SER A 13 13.93 3.08 -12.06
C SER A 13 12.94 2.20 -11.31
N GLY A 14 13.16 1.99 -10.00
CA GLY A 14 12.25 1.21 -9.17
C GLY A 14 10.82 1.73 -9.20
N GLY A 15 10.64 3.06 -9.11
CA GLY A 15 9.33 3.68 -9.17
C GLY A 15 8.66 3.54 -10.53
N GLN A 16 9.45 3.65 -11.61
CA GLN A 16 8.93 3.45 -12.96
C GLN A 16 8.50 2.00 -13.18
N GLN A 17 9.31 1.05 -12.70
CA GLN A 17 8.95 -0.37 -12.76
C GLN A 17 7.65 -0.65 -12.01
N GLN A 18 7.50 -0.07 -10.83
CA GLN A 18 6.30 -0.27 -10.03
C GLN A 18 5.07 0.32 -10.72
N ARG A 19 5.19 1.53 -11.28
CA ARG A 19 4.08 2.13 -12.03
C ARG A 19 3.71 1.30 -13.26
N LEU A 20 4.70 0.72 -13.93
CA LEU A 20 4.44 -0.16 -15.06
C LEU A 20 3.71 -1.42 -14.64
N CYS A 21 4.09 -2.02 -13.51
CA CYS A 21 3.39 -3.18 -12.96
C CYS A 21 1.93 -2.86 -12.66
N ILE A 22 1.67 -1.70 -12.05
CA ILE A 22 0.31 -1.25 -11.77
C ILE A 22 -0.48 -1.07 -13.09
N ALA A 23 0.13 -0.42 -14.08
CA ALA A 23 -0.52 -0.21 -15.36
C ALA A 23 -0.89 -1.52 -16.04
N ARG A 24 0.00 -2.51 -15.98
CA ARG A 24 -0.28 -3.85 -16.52
C ARG A 24 -1.44 -4.53 -15.81
N ALA A 25 -1.47 -4.42 -14.48
CA ALA A 25 -2.56 -4.98 -13.70
C ALA A 25 -3.88 -4.30 -14.03
N LEU A 26 -3.88 -2.99 -14.22
CA LEU A 26 -5.09 -2.23 -14.56
C LEU A 26 -5.60 -2.51 -15.96
N ALA A 27 -4.72 -2.95 -16.87
CA ALA A 27 -5.10 -3.21 -18.28
C ALA A 27 -6.15 -4.33 -18.41
N VAL A 28 -6.25 -5.22 -17.44
CA VAL A 28 -7.26 -6.29 -17.42
C VAL A 28 -8.55 -5.86 -16.71
N GLU A 29 -8.64 -4.60 -16.32
CA GLU A 29 -9.82 -4.02 -15.66
C GLU A 29 -10.29 -4.80 -14.42
N PRO A 30 -9.41 -4.99 -13.43
CA PRO A 30 -9.76 -5.77 -12.26
C PRO A 30 -10.76 -5.03 -11.37
N ARG A 31 -11.50 -5.77 -10.55
CA ARG A 31 -12.33 -5.19 -9.50
C ARG A 31 -11.54 -4.97 -8.22
N ILE A 32 -10.50 -5.76 -8.02
CA ILE A 32 -9.63 -5.71 -6.84
C ILE A 32 -8.19 -5.72 -7.30
N LEU A 33 -7.42 -4.76 -6.82
CA LEU A 33 -5.97 -4.72 -7.02
C LEU A 33 -5.30 -5.03 -5.69
N LEU A 34 -4.48 -6.08 -5.69
CA LEU A 34 -3.78 -6.54 -4.50
C LEU A 34 -2.29 -6.20 -4.63
N MET A 35 -1.75 -5.49 -3.65
CA MET A 35 -0.36 -5.04 -3.68
C MET A 35 0.33 -5.43 -2.37
N ASP A 36 1.50 -6.04 -2.48
CA ASP A 36 2.30 -6.47 -1.34
C ASP A 36 3.56 -5.61 -1.25
N GLU A 37 3.65 -4.81 -0.20
CA GLU A 37 4.79 -3.90 0.05
C GLU A 37 5.14 -3.07 -1.18
N PRO A 38 4.20 -2.31 -1.75
CA PRO A 38 4.41 -1.69 -3.07
C PRO A 38 5.52 -0.65 -3.12
N CYS A 39 5.92 -0.10 -1.98
CA CYS A 39 6.92 0.97 -1.93
C CYS A 39 8.17 0.59 -1.12
N SER A 40 8.34 -0.68 -0.76
CA SER A 40 9.40 -1.10 0.16
C SER A 40 10.81 -0.80 -0.33
N ALA A 41 11.04 -0.78 -1.64
CA ALA A 41 12.36 -0.53 -2.21
C ALA A 41 12.47 0.84 -2.89
N LEU A 42 11.52 1.73 -2.64
CA LEU A 42 11.46 3.04 -3.31
C LEU A 42 11.93 4.16 -2.39
N ASP A 43 12.55 5.18 -2.99
CA ASP A 43 12.87 6.41 -2.27
C ASP A 43 11.58 7.20 -1.95
N PRO A 44 11.66 8.25 -1.10
CA PRO A 44 10.46 9.00 -0.71
C PRO A 44 9.72 9.66 -1.86
N ILE A 45 10.42 10.12 -2.90
CA ILE A 45 9.78 10.78 -4.04
C ILE A 45 8.99 9.75 -4.86
N ALA A 46 9.61 8.61 -5.16
CA ALA A 46 8.94 7.54 -5.90
C ALA A 46 7.77 6.96 -5.10
N THR A 47 7.94 6.79 -3.79
CA THR A 47 6.87 6.36 -2.90
C THR A 47 5.68 7.31 -2.96
N GLY A 48 5.92 8.62 -2.91
CA GLY A 48 4.86 9.62 -3.01
C GLY A 48 4.08 9.52 -4.30
N ARG A 49 4.76 9.27 -5.41
CA ARG A 49 4.10 9.12 -6.72
C ARG A 49 3.23 7.86 -6.79
N ILE A 50 3.69 6.77 -6.20
CA ILE A 50 2.89 5.55 -6.13
C ILE A 50 1.66 5.78 -5.25
N GLU A 51 1.82 6.43 -4.11
CA GLU A 51 0.71 6.73 -3.21
C GLU A 51 -0.33 7.63 -3.90
N GLU A 52 0.11 8.64 -4.65
CA GLU A 52 -0.79 9.49 -5.43
C GLU A 52 -1.57 8.68 -6.45
N LEU A 53 -0.90 7.77 -7.16
CA LEU A 53 -1.55 6.90 -8.13
C LEU A 53 -2.61 6.01 -7.47
N LEU A 54 -2.30 5.45 -6.32
CA LEU A 54 -3.25 4.61 -5.58
C LEU A 54 -4.49 5.42 -5.15
N LEU A 55 -4.31 6.67 -4.74
CA LEU A 55 -5.41 7.54 -4.37
C LEU A 55 -6.29 7.89 -5.58
N GLU A 56 -5.69 7.98 -6.78
CA GLU A 56 -6.45 8.23 -8.00
C GLU A 56 -7.30 7.03 -8.41
N ILE A 57 -6.77 5.81 -8.27
CA ILE A 57 -7.48 4.61 -8.78
C ILE A 57 -8.46 4.02 -7.78
N LYS A 58 -8.40 4.40 -6.50
CA LYS A 58 -9.24 3.79 -5.45
C LYS A 58 -10.74 3.99 -5.67
N ASP A 59 -11.12 5.02 -6.41
CA ASP A 59 -12.53 5.29 -6.69
C ASP A 59 -13.08 4.41 -7.82
N GLN A 60 -12.21 3.76 -8.57
CA GLN A 60 -12.57 2.92 -9.71
C GLN A 60 -12.56 1.44 -9.37
N LEU A 61 -11.80 1.04 -8.37
CA LEU A 61 -11.66 -0.35 -7.96
C LEU A 61 -11.24 -0.43 -6.49
N THR A 62 -11.38 -1.61 -5.91
CA THR A 62 -10.90 -1.84 -4.54
C THR A 62 -9.40 -2.11 -4.56
N VAL A 63 -8.66 -1.35 -3.76
CA VAL A 63 -7.21 -1.55 -3.61
C VAL A 63 -6.94 -2.13 -2.23
N VAL A 64 -6.22 -3.24 -2.20
CA VAL A 64 -5.77 -3.88 -0.94
C VAL A 64 -4.26 -3.85 -0.92
N ILE A 65 -3.69 -3.25 0.13
CA ILE A 65 -2.25 -3.12 0.29
C ILE A 65 -1.82 -3.86 1.54
N VAL A 66 -0.80 -4.71 1.41
CA VAL A 66 -0.12 -5.32 2.55
C VAL A 66 1.15 -4.52 2.78
N THR A 67 1.33 -3.98 3.98
CA THR A 67 2.51 -3.18 4.30
C THR A 67 2.86 -3.26 5.77
N HIS A 68 4.16 -3.19 6.06
CA HIS A 68 4.68 -2.99 7.43
C HIS A 68 4.87 -1.50 7.74
N ASN A 69 4.69 -0.63 6.76
CA ASN A 69 4.85 0.81 6.95
C ASN A 69 3.54 1.41 7.44
N MET A 70 3.47 1.63 8.75
CA MET A 70 2.27 2.18 9.38
C MET A 70 1.93 3.59 8.90
N GLN A 71 2.94 4.39 8.60
CA GLN A 71 2.73 5.74 8.09
C GLN A 71 2.07 5.71 6.72
N GLN A 72 2.48 4.79 5.86
CA GLN A 72 1.85 4.60 4.56
C GLN A 72 0.39 4.16 4.71
N ALA A 73 0.13 3.17 5.57
CA ALA A 73 -1.23 2.71 5.82
C ALA A 73 -2.11 3.87 6.30
N ALA A 74 -1.59 4.71 7.21
CA ALA A 74 -2.34 5.85 7.72
C ALA A 74 -2.65 6.89 6.64
N ARG A 75 -1.73 7.08 5.67
CA ARG A 75 -1.90 8.09 4.63
C ARG A 75 -2.87 7.68 3.52
N VAL A 76 -2.82 6.41 3.12
CA VAL A 76 -3.47 6.00 1.85
C VAL A 76 -4.71 5.16 2.02
N SER A 77 -4.98 4.61 3.21
CA SER A 77 -6.09 3.67 3.38
C SER A 77 -7.29 4.31 4.08
N GLU A 78 -8.49 3.86 3.70
CA GLU A 78 -9.74 4.23 4.36
C GLU A 78 -10.03 3.28 5.52
N TYR A 79 -9.67 2.01 5.35
CA TYR A 79 -9.81 0.96 6.35
C TYR A 79 -8.47 0.28 6.54
N THR A 80 -8.21 -0.16 7.76
CA THR A 80 -6.99 -0.88 8.09
C THR A 80 -7.33 -2.15 8.86
N ALA A 81 -6.71 -3.24 8.45
CA ALA A 81 -6.75 -4.52 9.15
C ALA A 81 -5.40 -4.75 9.80
N PHE A 82 -5.39 -4.99 11.10
CA PHE A 82 -4.18 -5.39 11.81
C PHE A 82 -4.13 -6.90 11.92
N MET A 83 -3.08 -7.48 11.35
CA MET A 83 -2.85 -8.92 11.34
C MET A 83 -1.64 -9.25 12.21
N LEU A 84 -1.74 -10.30 13.00
CA LEU A 84 -0.64 -10.76 13.84
C LEU A 84 -0.64 -12.28 13.86
N MET A 85 0.49 -12.87 13.47
CA MET A 85 0.69 -14.33 13.48
C MET A 85 -0.43 -15.07 12.73
N GLY A 86 -0.85 -14.53 11.60
CA GLY A 86 -1.90 -15.14 10.78
C GLY A 86 -3.32 -14.91 11.26
N GLU A 87 -3.49 -14.12 12.33
CA GLU A 87 -4.80 -13.81 12.90
C GLU A 87 -5.20 -12.37 12.60
N LEU A 88 -6.45 -12.16 12.20
CA LEU A 88 -7.01 -10.83 12.10
C LEU A 88 -7.35 -10.35 13.51
N VAL A 89 -6.58 -9.38 14.00
CA VAL A 89 -6.72 -8.85 15.35
C VAL A 89 -7.81 -7.79 15.41
N GLU A 90 -7.77 -6.86 14.45
CA GLU A 90 -8.70 -5.75 14.44
C GLU A 90 -8.87 -5.24 13.02
N PHE A 91 -10.09 -4.80 12.67
CA PHE A 91 -10.41 -4.20 11.40
C PHE A 91 -11.37 -3.03 11.64
N ASP A 92 -10.97 -1.84 11.22
CA ASP A 92 -11.80 -0.64 11.39
C ASP A 92 -11.34 0.45 10.43
N ARG A 93 -12.01 1.59 10.48
CA ARG A 93 -11.54 2.79 9.77
C ARG A 93 -10.12 3.10 10.20
N THR A 94 -9.30 3.51 9.24
CA THR A 94 -7.88 3.79 9.47
C THR A 94 -7.68 4.79 10.60
N GLN A 95 -8.47 5.86 10.63
CA GLN A 95 -8.37 6.84 11.71
C GLN A 95 -8.59 6.19 13.08
N GLN A 96 -9.57 5.31 13.20
CA GLN A 96 -9.88 4.63 14.45
C GLN A 96 -8.72 3.71 14.87
N ILE A 97 -8.17 2.95 13.95
CA ILE A 97 -7.05 2.05 14.22
C ILE A 97 -5.84 2.81 14.77
N PHE A 98 -5.51 3.96 14.17
CA PHE A 98 -4.29 4.69 14.52
C PHE A 98 -4.46 5.68 15.66
N THR A 99 -5.68 5.97 16.10
CA THR A 99 -5.91 6.92 17.20
C THR A 99 -6.52 6.27 18.43
N LYS A 100 -7.44 5.33 18.25
CA LYS A 100 -8.15 4.70 19.38
C LYS A 100 -8.50 3.25 19.03
N PRO A 101 -7.49 2.38 18.91
CA PRO A 101 -7.74 0.97 18.62
C PRO A 101 -8.50 0.29 19.76
N ALA A 102 -9.33 -0.68 19.41
CA ALA A 102 -10.13 -1.42 20.38
C ALA A 102 -9.33 -2.53 21.05
N ASP A 103 -8.34 -3.10 20.35
CA ASP A 103 -7.56 -4.22 20.86
C ASP A 103 -6.19 -3.71 21.35
N LYS A 104 -5.80 -4.15 22.55
CA LYS A 104 -4.54 -3.75 23.14
C LYS A 104 -3.33 -4.17 22.29
N ARG A 105 -3.42 -5.29 21.58
CA ARG A 105 -2.33 -5.72 20.70
C ARG A 105 -2.10 -4.73 19.56
N THR A 106 -3.17 -4.17 19.03
CA THR A 106 -3.09 -3.11 18.02
C THR A 106 -2.43 -1.86 18.61
N GLU A 107 -2.88 -1.45 19.78
CA GLU A 107 -2.31 -0.29 20.47
C GLU A 107 -0.83 -0.47 20.74
N ASP A 108 -0.42 -1.64 21.24
CA ASP A 108 0.98 -1.92 21.53
C ASP A 108 1.83 -1.87 20.27
N TYR A 109 1.34 -2.38 19.15
CA TYR A 109 2.05 -2.34 17.87
C TYR A 109 2.23 -0.91 17.38
N ILE A 110 1.17 -0.10 17.43
CA ILE A 110 1.20 1.27 16.94
C ILE A 110 2.10 2.15 17.81
N THR A 111 2.08 1.95 19.13
CA THR A 111 2.86 2.76 20.05
C THR A 111 4.30 2.28 20.21
N GLY A 112 4.68 1.20 19.53
CA GLY A 112 6.04 0.65 19.64
C GLY A 112 6.33 -0.11 20.92
N ARG A 113 5.29 -0.47 21.68
CA ARG A 113 5.44 -1.29 22.89
C ARG A 113 5.48 -2.78 22.61
N PHE A 114 5.38 -3.10 21.35
CA PHE A 114 5.35 -4.47 20.88
C PHE A 114 6.74 -5.09 20.93
N GLY A 115 6.85 -6.18 21.61
CA GLY A 115 8.07 -6.94 21.69
C GLY A 115 8.99 -6.57 22.75
#